data_c73a5c6c801b830fa427ed1229597fcd
#
_entry.id   c73a5c6c801b830fa427ed1229597fcd
#
_cell.length_a   1.000
_cell.length_b   1.000
_cell.length_c   1.000
_cell.angle_alpha   90.00
_cell.angle_beta   90.00
_cell.angle_gamma   90.00
#
_symmetry.space_group_name_H-M   'P 1'
#
loop_
_entity.id
_entity.type
_entity.pdbx_description
1 polymer ?
#
loop_
_entity_poly.entity_id
_entity_poly.type
_entity_poly.pdbx_seq_one_letter_code
_entity_poly.pdbx_strand_id
1 'polypeptide(L)'
;YKRYTELVPDILKKYGGKALSRGGNYRIMEGPEYFNRFIVVEFPAMQDAIDCFESDEYQTAAAFRRDGSGEVENVIVDATEGDGN
;
A
#
# COMPACT_ATOMS: atom_id res chain seq x y z
N TYR A 1 -2.64 8.24 -13.00
CA TYR A 1 -2.28 8.09 -11.60
C TYR A 1 -3.35 8.63 -10.65
N LYS A 2 -3.97 9.74 -11.04
CA LYS A 2 -5.06 10.31 -10.24
C LYS A 2 -6.19 9.31 -10.10
N ARG A 3 -6.49 8.57 -11.18
CA ARG A 3 -7.54 7.56 -11.13
C ARG A 3 -7.20 6.48 -10.11
N TYR A 4 -5.93 6.08 -10.06
CA TYR A 4 -5.46 5.12 -9.09
C TYR A 4 -5.72 5.61 -7.67
N THR A 5 -5.36 6.87 -7.38
CA THR A 5 -5.51 7.40 -6.02
C THR A 5 -6.98 7.59 -5.64
N GLU A 6 -7.86 7.69 -6.62
CA GLU A 6 -9.29 7.80 -6.34
C GLU A 6 -9.92 6.44 -6.03
N LEU A 7 -9.42 5.38 -6.65
CA LEU A 7 -10.03 4.06 -6.53
C LEU A 7 -9.50 3.27 -5.32
N VAL A 8 -8.23 3.42 -5.02
CA VAL A 8 -7.56 2.55 -4.06
C VAL A 8 -8.10 2.66 -2.63
N PRO A 9 -8.43 3.85 -2.10
CA PRO A 9 -8.91 3.90 -0.71
C PRO A 9 -10.13 3.04 -0.46
N ASP A 10 -11.08 3.01 -1.39
CA ASP A 10 -12.28 2.19 -1.22
C ASP A 10 -11.96 0.71 -1.30
N ILE A 11 -11.02 0.34 -2.18
CA ILE A 11 -10.61 -1.05 -2.31
C ILE A 11 -9.94 -1.53 -1.03
N LEU A 12 -9.04 -0.73 -0.48
CA LEU A 12 -8.38 -1.08 0.77
C LEU A 12 -9.40 -1.25 1.89
N LYS A 13 -10.36 -0.35 1.96
CA LYS A 13 -11.36 -0.38 3.01
C LYS A 13 -12.23 -1.62 2.89
N LYS A 14 -12.53 -2.05 1.68
CA LYS A 14 -13.33 -3.23 1.44
C LYS A 14 -12.71 -4.48 2.07
N TYR A 15 -11.38 -4.54 2.10
CA TYR A 15 -10.65 -5.67 2.66
C TYR A 15 -10.24 -5.44 4.10
N GLY A 16 -10.76 -4.39 4.73
CA GLY A 16 -10.46 -4.13 6.13
C GLY A 16 -9.23 -3.29 6.37
N GLY A 17 -8.71 -2.68 5.32
CA GLY A 17 -7.52 -1.87 5.45
C GLY A 17 -7.79 -0.55 6.15
N LYS A 18 -6.85 -0.15 7.00
CA LYS A 18 -6.92 1.10 7.73
C LYS A 18 -5.63 1.86 7.49
N ALA A 19 -5.72 3.04 6.92
CA ALA A 19 -4.52 3.84 6.66
C ALA A 19 -3.99 4.40 7.98
N LEU A 20 -2.77 4.05 8.31
CA LEU A 20 -2.09 4.61 9.48
C LEU A 20 -1.31 5.85 9.08
N SER A 21 -0.85 5.91 7.83
CA SER A 21 -0.16 7.07 7.30
C SER A 21 -0.47 7.16 5.81
N ARG A 22 -0.74 8.35 5.34
CA ARG A 22 -1.08 8.60 3.93
C ARG A 22 -0.16 9.64 3.34
N GLY A 23 1.13 9.45 3.48
CA GLY A 23 2.06 10.48 3.12
C GLY A 23 2.27 11.38 4.34
N GLY A 24 2.52 12.65 4.14
CA GLY A 24 2.81 13.51 5.26
C GLY A 24 4.31 13.54 5.53
N ASN A 25 4.68 13.90 6.74
CA ASN A 25 6.08 14.02 7.07
C ASN A 25 6.76 12.68 7.17
N TYR A 26 7.97 12.62 6.68
CA TYR A 26 8.78 11.41 6.79
C TYR A 26 10.25 11.84 6.89
N ARG A 27 11.07 10.90 7.31
CA ARG A 27 12.50 11.14 7.38
C ARG A 27 13.22 9.84 7.08
N ILE A 28 14.05 9.85 6.06
CA ILE A 28 14.83 8.68 5.69
C ILE A 28 16.10 8.71 6.50
N MET A 29 16.23 7.76 7.41
CA MET A 29 17.43 7.68 8.25
C MET A 29 18.58 7.04 7.50
N GLU A 30 18.27 6.04 6.69
CA GLU A 30 19.26 5.38 5.84
C GLU A 30 18.56 4.88 4.60
N GLY A 31 19.22 4.99 3.46
CA GLY A 31 18.70 4.43 2.24
C GLY A 31 18.55 5.45 1.14
N PRO A 32 18.13 5.00 -0.03
CA PRO A 32 17.97 5.89 -1.17
C PRO A 32 16.81 6.86 -0.98
N GLU A 33 16.86 7.95 -1.71
CA GLU A 33 15.89 9.02 -1.56
C GLU A 33 14.99 9.18 -2.78
N TYR A 34 14.82 8.15 -3.58
CA TYR A 34 14.02 8.31 -4.78
C TYR A 34 12.51 8.18 -4.52
N PHE A 35 12.09 7.71 -3.37
CA PHE A 35 10.67 7.76 -3.01
C PHE A 35 10.44 8.91 -2.07
N ASN A 36 9.38 9.66 -2.32
CA ASN A 36 9.06 10.82 -1.50
C ASN A 36 7.64 10.76 -0.93
N ARG A 37 6.98 9.62 -1.01
CA ARG A 37 5.66 9.45 -0.43
C ARG A 37 5.54 8.04 0.12
N PHE A 38 5.19 7.96 1.40
CA PHE A 38 5.12 6.68 2.10
C PHE A 38 3.74 6.52 2.70
N ILE A 39 3.16 5.35 2.48
CA ILE A 39 1.81 5.04 2.95
C ILE A 39 1.88 3.74 3.72
N VAL A 40 1.28 3.74 4.92
CA VAL A 40 1.24 2.55 5.76
C VAL A 40 -0.21 2.21 5.99
N VAL A 41 -0.58 0.97 5.72
CA VAL A 41 -1.95 0.49 5.88
C VAL A 41 -1.93 -0.77 6.72
N GLU A 42 -2.84 -0.83 7.68
CA GLU A 42 -3.01 -1.99 8.54
C GLU A 42 -4.21 -2.80 8.09
N PHE A 43 -4.04 -4.12 8.02
CA PHE A 43 -5.14 -5.04 7.72
C PHE A 43 -5.33 -5.97 8.92
N PRO A 44 -6.54 -6.56 9.07
CA PRO A 44 -6.78 -7.46 10.20
C PRO A 44 -5.87 -8.68 10.21
N ALA A 45 -5.50 -9.16 9.03
CA ALA A 45 -4.60 -10.29 8.91
C ALA A 45 -3.79 -10.12 7.63
N MET A 46 -2.64 -10.79 7.60
CA MET A 46 -1.80 -10.72 6.41
C MET A 46 -2.53 -11.24 5.17
N GLN A 47 -3.36 -12.27 5.34
CA GLN A 47 -4.10 -12.80 4.21
C GLN A 47 -5.07 -11.79 3.62
N ASP A 48 -5.66 -10.94 4.47
CA ASP A 48 -6.55 -9.90 3.98
C ASP A 48 -5.80 -8.92 3.09
N ALA A 49 -4.58 -8.59 3.45
CA ALA A 49 -3.75 -7.71 2.63
C ALA A 49 -3.41 -8.37 1.31
N ILE A 50 -3.04 -9.64 1.35
CA ILE A 50 -2.71 -10.37 0.13
C ILE A 50 -3.92 -10.44 -0.79
N ASP A 51 -5.08 -10.77 -0.22
CA ASP A 51 -6.32 -10.84 -1.01
C ASP A 51 -6.62 -9.51 -1.67
N CYS A 52 -6.41 -8.42 -0.92
CA CYS A 52 -6.66 -7.09 -1.45
C CYS A 52 -5.79 -6.79 -2.65
N PHE A 53 -4.50 -7.00 -2.51
CA PHE A 53 -3.58 -6.63 -3.59
C PHE A 53 -3.61 -7.60 -4.76
N GLU A 54 -4.10 -8.81 -4.56
CA GLU A 54 -4.27 -9.76 -5.66
C GLU A 54 -5.67 -9.70 -6.28
N SER A 55 -6.55 -8.87 -5.74
CA SER A 55 -7.91 -8.78 -6.25
C SER A 55 -7.93 -8.14 -7.64
N ASP A 56 -8.94 -8.52 -8.42
CA ASP A 56 -9.14 -7.91 -9.73
C ASP A 56 -9.34 -6.41 -9.61
N GLU A 57 -10.02 -5.99 -8.56
CA GLU A 57 -10.29 -4.58 -8.31
C GLU A 57 -8.99 -3.80 -8.16
N TYR A 58 -8.08 -4.31 -7.35
CA TYR A 58 -6.83 -3.61 -7.16
C TYR A 58 -5.98 -3.66 -8.43
N GLN A 59 -5.93 -4.80 -9.11
CA GLN A 59 -5.13 -4.92 -10.32
C GLN A 59 -5.64 -3.97 -11.41
N THR A 60 -6.96 -3.81 -11.50
CA THR A 60 -7.55 -2.87 -12.44
C THR A 60 -7.15 -1.43 -12.09
N ALA A 61 -7.23 -1.08 -10.81
CA ALA A 61 -6.81 0.25 -10.36
C ALA A 61 -5.33 0.48 -10.59
N ALA A 62 -4.51 -0.53 -10.31
CA ALA A 62 -3.07 -0.42 -10.46
C ALA A 62 -2.65 -0.21 -11.91
N ALA A 63 -3.49 -0.65 -12.85
CA ALA A 63 -3.19 -0.45 -14.27
C ALA A 63 -3.09 1.04 -14.61
N PHE A 64 -3.89 1.86 -13.94
CA PHE A 64 -3.82 3.31 -14.17
C PHE A 64 -2.49 3.88 -13.69
N ARG A 65 -1.90 3.30 -12.67
CA ARG A 65 -0.61 3.72 -12.16
C ARG A 65 0.53 3.19 -13.03
N ARG A 66 0.41 1.93 -13.46
CA ARG A 66 1.46 1.26 -14.24
C ARG A 66 1.62 1.82 -15.64
N ASP A 67 0.72 2.69 -16.02
CA ASP A 67 0.75 3.33 -17.33
C ASP A 67 1.81 4.42 -17.39
N GLY A 68 2.88 4.28 -16.61
CA GLY A 68 4.02 5.18 -16.68
C GLY A 68 3.95 6.33 -15.69
N SER A 69 2.95 6.34 -14.82
CA SER A 69 2.70 7.47 -13.94
C SER A 69 3.52 7.46 -12.67
N GLY A 70 4.20 6.38 -12.35
CA GLY A 70 4.98 6.38 -11.13
C GLY A 70 5.48 4.99 -10.77
N GLU A 71 6.53 4.96 -9.97
CA GLU A 71 7.10 3.73 -9.44
C GLU A 71 6.57 3.51 -8.04
N VAL A 72 6.27 2.25 -7.72
CA VAL A 72 5.75 1.87 -6.42
C VAL A 72 6.40 0.57 -5.99
N GLU A 73 6.76 0.50 -4.72
CA GLU A 73 7.18 -0.74 -4.10
C GLU A 73 6.20 -1.07 -2.99
N ASN A 74 5.64 -2.26 -3.02
CA ASN A 74 4.69 -2.73 -2.02
C ASN A 74 5.28 -3.91 -1.27
N VAL A 75 5.18 -3.87 0.06
CA VAL A 75 5.63 -4.96 0.90
C VAL A 75 4.55 -5.26 1.92
N ILE A 76 4.23 -6.53 2.09
CA ILE A 76 3.28 -6.97 3.10
C ILE A 76 4.06 -7.67 4.20
N VAL A 77 3.88 -7.20 5.42
CA VAL A 77 4.60 -7.73 6.57
C VAL A 77 3.61 -8.22 7.61
N ASP A 78 3.88 -9.40 8.16
CA ASP A 78 3.06 -9.92 9.25
C ASP A 78 3.64 -9.42 10.57
N ALA A 79 2.94 -8.46 11.18
CA ALA A 79 3.43 -7.84 12.38
C ALA A 79 3.06 -8.59 13.65
N THR A 80 2.12 -9.51 13.56
CA THR A 80 1.61 -10.18 14.75
C THR A 80 2.60 -11.15 15.36
N GLU A 81 3.50 -11.66 14.56
CA GLU A 81 4.46 -12.66 15.02
C GLU A 81 5.85 -12.07 15.15
N GLY A 82 5.91 -10.78 15.30
CA GLY A 82 7.18 -10.10 15.39
C GLY A 82 8.03 -10.54 16.57
N ASP A 83 7.43 -11.16 17.53
CA ASP A 83 8.15 -11.65 18.68
C ASP A 83 9.16 -12.73 18.33
N GLY A 84 8.99 -13.31 17.18
CA GLY A 84 9.89 -14.36 16.75
C GLY A 84 11.27 -13.88 16.42
N ASN A 85 11.43 -12.62 16.33
CA ASN A 85 12.71 -12.08 15.94
C ASN A 85 13.63 -11.78 17.09
#